data_1948a0d8d4b4756e8fcd09989bf32f1a
#
_entry.id   1948a0d8d4b4756e8fcd09989bf32f1a
#
_cell.length_a   1.000
_cell.length_b   1.000
_cell.length_c   1.000
_cell.angle_alpha   90.00
_cell.angle_beta   90.00
_cell.angle_gamma   90.00
#
_symmetry.space_group_name_H-M   'P 1'
#
loop_
_entity.id
_entity.type
_entity.pdbx_description
1 polymer ?
#
loop_
_entity_poly.entity_id
_entity_poly.type
_entity_poly.pdbx_seq_one_letter_code
_entity_poly.pdbx_strand_id
1 'polypeptide(L)'
;MDMRADVLIVGAGMVGSALALALQGSGLQVLLLDGSPLSVKPFDPAAAFEPRVSALSAASQRILERLGVWDGIVERRASPYGEMQVWDGSGTGQIHFSAASVHAEVLGHIVENRVVQDALLDRLHDCDLGLLASARLEQMRRSGDDWLLTLADGRKLRAPLVVAADGANSAVRRLTGTPTREWDYLHNAIVTSVRSSQPHQRTAWQRFTDTGPLAFLPLVRDGQEDWCSIVWSTTPAESERLMALDEEGFCRELERAFEGRLGTVLSADPRVCVPLRQRHAKRYVAEGLALIGDAAHVIHPLAGQGVNLGL
;
A
#
# COMPACT_ATOMS: atom_id res chain seq x y z
N MET A 1 31.80 -16.33 -1.58
CA MET A 1 32.15 -15.21 -2.47
C MET A 1 31.24 -14.05 -2.12
N ASP A 2 31.78 -12.84 -2.01
CA ASP A 2 30.98 -11.65 -1.82
C ASP A 2 30.33 -11.30 -3.18
N MET A 3 29.01 -11.17 -3.22
CA MET A 3 28.29 -10.68 -4.39
C MET A 3 28.40 -9.15 -4.42
N ARG A 4 28.75 -8.57 -5.57
CA ARG A 4 28.86 -7.12 -5.73
C ARG A 4 27.78 -6.63 -6.69
N ALA A 5 27.21 -5.45 -6.39
CA ALA A 5 26.31 -4.72 -7.24
C ALA A 5 26.67 -3.22 -7.19
N ASP A 6 26.16 -2.43 -8.14
CA ASP A 6 26.24 -0.96 -8.07
C ASP A 6 25.15 -0.41 -7.13
N VAL A 7 23.98 -1.05 -7.15
CA VAL A 7 22.84 -0.70 -6.29
C VAL A 7 22.25 -1.96 -5.64
N LEU A 8 22.15 -1.95 -4.31
CA LEU A 8 21.41 -2.94 -3.53
C LEU A 8 20.08 -2.32 -3.08
N ILE A 9 18.96 -2.91 -3.50
CA ILE A 9 17.63 -2.53 -3.03
C ILE A 9 17.18 -3.57 -2.01
N VAL A 10 16.92 -3.13 -0.79
CA VAL A 10 16.44 -3.99 0.31
C VAL A 10 14.95 -3.81 0.48
N GLY A 11 14.19 -4.86 0.16
CA GLY A 11 12.73 -4.88 0.17
C GLY A 11 12.12 -4.86 -1.23
N ALA A 12 11.49 -5.97 -1.60
CA ALA A 12 10.78 -6.15 -2.87
C ALA A 12 9.27 -5.88 -2.74
N GLY A 13 8.88 -4.93 -1.89
CA GLY A 13 7.54 -4.35 -1.84
C GLY A 13 7.27 -3.50 -3.09
N MET A 14 6.07 -2.93 -3.20
CA MET A 14 5.65 -2.14 -4.38
C MET A 14 6.69 -1.09 -4.79
N VAL A 15 7.23 -0.33 -3.83
CA VAL A 15 8.17 0.77 -4.11
C VAL A 15 9.56 0.25 -4.51
N GLY A 16 10.09 -0.77 -3.80
CA GLY A 16 11.40 -1.35 -4.13
C GLY A 16 11.40 -2.08 -5.47
N SER A 17 10.33 -2.81 -5.77
CA SER A 17 10.12 -3.47 -7.06
C SER A 17 10.00 -2.46 -8.21
N ALA A 18 9.25 -1.38 -8.00
CA ALA A 18 9.13 -0.31 -9.00
C ALA A 18 10.47 0.37 -9.27
N LEU A 19 11.28 0.65 -8.23
CA LEU A 19 12.62 1.20 -8.39
C LEU A 19 13.54 0.24 -9.15
N ALA A 20 13.52 -1.05 -8.83
CA ALA A 20 14.34 -2.04 -9.52
C ALA A 20 14.02 -2.07 -11.03
N LEU A 21 12.73 -2.08 -11.39
CA LEU A 21 12.28 -1.98 -12.78
C LEU A 21 12.68 -0.66 -13.44
N ALA A 22 12.60 0.46 -12.74
CA ALA A 22 12.98 1.77 -13.26
C ALA A 22 14.49 1.86 -13.56
N LEU A 23 15.31 1.09 -12.85
CA LEU A 23 16.76 1.01 -13.08
C LEU A 23 17.15 -0.02 -14.16
N GLN A 24 16.19 -0.81 -14.66
CA GLN A 24 16.44 -1.75 -15.76
C GLN A 24 16.96 -1.00 -16.99
N GLY A 25 18.01 -1.53 -17.61
CA GLY A 25 18.60 -0.91 -18.81
C GLY A 25 19.46 0.35 -18.56
N SER A 26 19.65 0.75 -17.29
CA SER A 26 20.53 1.88 -16.92
C SER A 26 22.04 1.59 -17.08
N GLY A 27 22.42 0.34 -17.29
CA GLY A 27 23.80 -0.13 -17.27
C GLY A 27 24.36 -0.40 -15.87
N LEU A 28 23.58 -0.18 -14.81
CA LEU A 28 23.96 -0.49 -13.44
C LEU A 28 23.64 -1.96 -13.10
N GLN A 29 24.52 -2.59 -12.33
CA GLN A 29 24.24 -3.87 -11.72
C GLN A 29 23.34 -3.67 -10.49
N VAL A 30 22.04 -3.96 -10.66
CA VAL A 30 21.04 -3.82 -9.60
C VAL A 30 20.75 -5.19 -8.99
N LEU A 31 20.75 -5.26 -7.67
CA LEU A 31 20.36 -6.45 -6.92
C LEU A 31 19.23 -6.08 -5.96
N LEU A 32 18.07 -6.72 -6.14
CA LEU A 32 16.91 -6.60 -5.29
C LEU A 32 16.84 -7.78 -4.34
N LEU A 33 16.70 -7.54 -3.04
CA LEU A 33 16.59 -8.60 -2.04
C LEU A 33 15.38 -8.41 -1.13
N ASP A 34 14.76 -9.54 -0.75
CA ASP A 34 13.68 -9.55 0.22
C ASP A 34 13.77 -10.76 1.15
N GLY A 35 13.37 -10.59 2.40
CA GLY A 35 13.30 -11.66 3.40
C GLY A 35 12.19 -12.68 3.12
N SER A 36 11.24 -12.36 2.28
CA SER A 36 10.12 -13.23 1.87
C SER A 36 10.42 -13.95 0.56
N PRO A 37 9.69 -15.03 0.25
CA PRO A 37 9.68 -15.61 -1.09
C PRO A 37 9.13 -14.61 -2.11
N LEU A 38 9.82 -14.43 -3.24
CA LEU A 38 9.37 -13.59 -4.35
C LEU A 38 8.54 -14.44 -5.33
N SER A 39 7.46 -15.05 -4.83
CA SER A 39 6.58 -15.91 -5.62
C SER A 39 5.24 -15.24 -5.85
N VAL A 40 4.78 -15.29 -7.09
CA VAL A 40 3.45 -14.85 -7.50
C VAL A 40 2.49 -16.02 -7.37
N LYS A 41 1.31 -15.78 -6.80
CA LYS A 41 0.25 -16.78 -6.77
C LYS A 41 -0.70 -16.53 -7.95
N PRO A 42 -1.25 -17.60 -8.57
CA PRO A 42 -2.29 -17.43 -9.57
C PRO A 42 -3.42 -16.54 -9.01
N PHE A 43 -3.84 -15.57 -9.81
CA PHE A 43 -4.95 -14.71 -9.43
C PHE A 43 -6.27 -15.46 -9.65
N ASP A 44 -7.10 -15.49 -8.61
CA ASP A 44 -8.47 -16.00 -8.68
C ASP A 44 -9.45 -14.82 -8.63
N PRO A 45 -10.15 -14.50 -9.73
CA PRO A 45 -11.11 -13.40 -9.78
C PRO A 45 -12.29 -13.58 -8.81
N ALA A 46 -12.63 -14.83 -8.46
CA ALA A 46 -13.72 -15.13 -7.52
C ALA A 46 -13.29 -15.05 -6.05
N ALA A 47 -11.98 -14.97 -5.78
CA ALA A 47 -11.49 -14.87 -4.40
C ALA A 47 -11.99 -13.61 -3.71
N ALA A 48 -12.13 -13.68 -2.38
CA ALA A 48 -12.37 -12.52 -1.54
C ALA A 48 -11.32 -11.43 -1.76
N PHE A 49 -11.69 -10.17 -1.55
CA PHE A 49 -10.75 -9.06 -1.65
C PHE A 49 -9.71 -9.12 -0.52
N GLU A 50 -8.49 -8.77 -0.87
CA GLU A 50 -7.47 -8.53 0.16
C GLU A 50 -7.81 -7.27 0.96
N PRO A 51 -7.64 -7.29 2.29
CA PRO A 51 -8.04 -6.15 3.12
C PRO A 51 -7.28 -4.86 2.80
N ARG A 52 -6.03 -4.97 2.34
CA ARG A 52 -5.19 -3.81 2.04
C ARG A 52 -5.33 -3.38 0.58
N VAL A 53 -5.93 -2.22 0.41
CA VAL A 53 -6.05 -1.57 -0.90
C VAL A 53 -5.29 -0.25 -0.93
N SER A 54 -4.95 0.21 -2.12
CA SER A 54 -4.40 1.53 -2.39
C SER A 54 -5.25 2.26 -3.42
N ALA A 55 -5.47 3.55 -3.20
CA ALA A 55 -6.04 4.44 -4.19
C ALA A 55 -4.90 5.00 -5.07
N LEU A 56 -4.61 4.33 -6.16
CA LEU A 56 -3.56 4.73 -7.09
C LEU A 56 -3.98 5.99 -7.85
N SER A 57 -3.17 7.04 -7.76
CA SER A 57 -3.37 8.28 -8.49
C SER A 57 -3.01 8.12 -9.97
N ALA A 58 -3.47 9.03 -10.83
CA ALA A 58 -3.08 9.07 -12.24
C ALA A 58 -1.54 9.21 -12.44
N ALA A 59 -0.82 9.78 -11.48
CA ALA A 59 0.64 9.85 -11.54
C ALA A 59 1.26 8.47 -11.29
N SER A 60 0.80 7.75 -10.26
CA SER A 60 1.26 6.38 -9.96
C SER A 60 0.90 5.41 -11.08
N GLN A 61 -0.30 5.53 -11.66
CA GLN A 61 -0.68 4.75 -12.84
C GLN A 61 0.32 4.95 -13.98
N ARG A 62 0.64 6.19 -14.36
CA ARG A 62 1.60 6.50 -15.42
C ARG A 62 3.00 5.94 -15.16
N ILE A 63 3.43 5.90 -13.90
CA ILE A 63 4.69 5.25 -13.52
C ILE A 63 4.60 3.75 -13.80
N LEU A 64 3.54 3.08 -13.33
CA LEU A 64 3.32 1.65 -13.52
C LEU A 64 3.14 1.26 -15.00
N GLU A 65 2.51 2.13 -15.81
CA GLU A 65 2.43 1.99 -17.27
C GLU A 65 3.82 2.00 -17.92
N ARG A 66 4.66 2.99 -17.57
CA ARG A 66 6.04 3.09 -18.09
C ARG A 66 6.91 1.91 -17.69
N LEU A 67 6.66 1.30 -16.55
CA LEU A 67 7.34 0.09 -16.08
C LEU A 67 6.80 -1.19 -16.74
N GLY A 68 5.74 -1.11 -17.55
CA GLY A 68 5.08 -2.25 -18.19
C GLY A 68 4.36 -3.16 -17.21
N VAL A 69 3.82 -2.59 -16.11
CA VAL A 69 3.16 -3.32 -15.02
C VAL A 69 1.65 -3.13 -15.03
N TRP A 70 1.17 -2.02 -15.61
CA TRP A 70 -0.22 -1.60 -15.49
C TRP A 70 -1.22 -2.59 -16.09
N ASP A 71 -0.93 -3.15 -17.25
CA ASP A 71 -1.79 -4.13 -17.92
C ASP A 71 -2.01 -5.36 -17.03
N GLY A 72 -0.93 -5.87 -16.41
CA GLY A 72 -1.03 -6.99 -15.47
C GLY A 72 -1.83 -6.67 -14.20
N ILE A 73 -1.92 -5.40 -13.78
CA ILE A 73 -2.81 -4.95 -12.70
C ILE A 73 -4.27 -4.98 -13.18
N VAL A 74 -4.55 -4.43 -14.37
CA VAL A 74 -5.90 -4.36 -14.94
C VAL A 74 -6.46 -5.75 -15.25
N GLU A 75 -5.65 -6.64 -15.82
CA GLU A 75 -6.02 -8.03 -16.10
C GLU A 75 -6.43 -8.80 -14.85
N ARG A 76 -5.87 -8.44 -13.70
CA ARG A 76 -6.27 -9.01 -12.42
C ARG A 76 -7.52 -8.31 -11.89
N ARG A 77 -7.34 -7.13 -11.30
CA ARG A 77 -8.47 -6.36 -10.74
C ARG A 77 -8.04 -4.92 -10.41
N ALA A 78 -8.61 -3.96 -11.12
CA ALA A 78 -8.48 -2.54 -10.82
C ALA A 78 -9.85 -1.88 -10.88
N SER A 79 -10.21 -1.10 -9.89
CA SER A 79 -11.52 -0.48 -9.75
C SER A 79 -11.41 1.02 -9.97
N PRO A 80 -11.79 1.55 -11.15
CA PRO A 80 -11.70 2.98 -11.44
C PRO A 80 -12.72 3.77 -10.62
N TYR A 81 -12.36 4.98 -10.19
CA TYR A 81 -13.30 5.93 -9.63
C TYR A 81 -13.14 7.31 -10.26
N GLY A 82 -14.26 7.92 -10.58
CA GLY A 82 -14.31 9.25 -11.20
C GLY A 82 -14.79 10.35 -10.25
N GLU A 83 -15.36 9.95 -9.11
CA GLU A 83 -15.93 10.85 -8.15
C GLU A 83 -15.39 10.60 -6.75
N MET A 84 -15.27 11.66 -5.94
CA MET A 84 -14.98 11.56 -4.52
C MET A 84 -15.89 12.49 -3.75
N GLN A 85 -16.61 11.95 -2.78
CA GLN A 85 -17.46 12.71 -1.89
C GLN A 85 -16.99 12.59 -0.44
N VAL A 86 -16.80 13.74 0.18
CA VAL A 86 -16.36 13.85 1.57
C VAL A 86 -17.35 14.74 2.32
N TRP A 87 -17.81 14.31 3.50
CA TRP A 87 -18.70 15.12 4.31
C TRP A 87 -18.43 14.99 5.81
N ASP A 88 -18.84 16.01 6.54
CA ASP A 88 -18.79 16.06 7.99
C ASP A 88 -20.04 15.38 8.59
N GLY A 89 -19.84 14.48 9.54
CA GLY A 89 -20.91 13.76 10.23
C GLY A 89 -21.69 14.59 11.24
N SER A 90 -21.10 15.68 11.73
CA SER A 90 -21.72 16.56 12.75
C SER A 90 -22.20 17.89 12.17
N GLY A 91 -21.76 18.24 10.95
CA GLY A 91 -22.02 19.52 10.30
C GLY A 91 -22.69 19.38 8.93
N THR A 92 -22.72 20.48 8.21
CA THR A 92 -23.24 20.56 6.83
C THR A 92 -22.13 20.64 5.78
N GLY A 93 -20.85 20.55 6.22
CA GLY A 93 -19.69 20.65 5.35
C GLY A 93 -19.59 19.43 4.42
N GLN A 94 -19.48 19.70 3.12
CA GLN A 94 -19.21 18.63 2.14
C GLN A 94 -18.30 19.14 1.04
N ILE A 95 -17.50 18.24 0.49
CA ILE A 95 -16.62 18.51 -0.65
C ILE A 95 -16.84 17.40 -1.68
N HIS A 96 -16.92 17.79 -2.93
CA HIS A 96 -17.07 16.89 -4.06
C HIS A 96 -15.95 17.14 -5.08
N PHE A 97 -15.28 16.08 -5.48
CA PHE A 97 -14.29 16.09 -6.55
C PHE A 97 -14.80 15.21 -7.69
N SER A 98 -14.72 15.73 -8.92
CA SER A 98 -15.10 15.01 -10.12
C SER A 98 -13.94 15.00 -11.12
N ALA A 99 -13.67 13.84 -11.72
CA ALA A 99 -12.71 13.71 -12.81
C ALA A 99 -13.06 14.61 -13.99
N ALA A 100 -14.37 14.77 -14.27
CA ALA A 100 -14.85 15.64 -15.33
C ALA A 100 -14.46 17.12 -15.13
N SER A 101 -14.36 17.59 -13.88
CA SER A 101 -13.96 18.97 -13.57
C SER A 101 -12.51 19.29 -13.95
N VAL A 102 -11.68 18.29 -14.10
CA VAL A 102 -10.26 18.38 -14.50
C VAL A 102 -10.00 17.73 -15.86
N HIS A 103 -11.05 17.46 -16.64
CA HIS A 103 -10.97 16.83 -17.97
C HIS A 103 -10.26 15.49 -17.95
N ALA A 104 -10.39 14.70 -16.89
CA ALA A 104 -9.87 13.36 -16.76
C ALA A 104 -11.01 12.33 -16.85
N GLU A 105 -10.70 11.10 -17.22
CA GLU A 105 -11.66 10.00 -17.24
C GLU A 105 -11.91 9.45 -15.83
N VAL A 106 -10.86 9.43 -15.01
CA VAL A 106 -10.88 8.93 -13.63
C VAL A 106 -10.03 9.81 -12.73
N LEU A 107 -10.34 9.85 -11.43
CA LEU A 107 -9.47 10.41 -10.40
C LEU A 107 -8.35 9.43 -10.02
N GLY A 108 -8.60 8.14 -10.16
CA GLY A 108 -7.65 7.08 -9.86
C GLY A 108 -8.32 5.71 -9.86
N HIS A 109 -7.58 4.72 -9.32
CA HIS A 109 -8.03 3.34 -9.24
C HIS A 109 -7.83 2.80 -7.81
N ILE A 110 -8.84 2.13 -7.28
CA ILE A 110 -8.68 1.33 -6.06
C ILE A 110 -8.19 -0.05 -6.46
N VAL A 111 -7.03 -0.43 -5.93
CA VAL A 111 -6.37 -1.70 -6.26
C VAL A 111 -5.88 -2.36 -4.99
N GLU A 112 -6.05 -3.67 -4.89
CA GLU A 112 -5.49 -4.46 -3.80
C GLU A 112 -3.96 -4.40 -3.86
N ASN A 113 -3.32 -4.17 -2.72
CA ASN A 113 -1.86 -4.06 -2.67
C ASN A 113 -1.16 -5.30 -3.22
N ARG A 114 -1.75 -6.46 -3.00
CA ARG A 114 -1.24 -7.72 -3.54
C ARG A 114 -1.29 -7.78 -5.06
N VAL A 115 -2.37 -7.29 -5.68
CA VAL A 115 -2.50 -7.24 -7.15
C VAL A 115 -1.37 -6.41 -7.75
N VAL A 116 -1.07 -5.25 -7.16
CA VAL A 116 0.06 -4.40 -7.59
C VAL A 116 1.39 -5.12 -7.38
N GLN A 117 1.57 -5.76 -6.22
CA GLN A 117 2.79 -6.48 -5.87
C GLN A 117 3.03 -7.66 -6.81
N ASP A 118 2.01 -8.49 -7.07
CA ASP A 118 2.12 -9.65 -7.94
C ASP A 118 2.44 -9.23 -9.39
N ALA A 119 1.81 -8.18 -9.91
CA ALA A 119 2.10 -7.65 -11.25
C ALA A 119 3.55 -7.10 -11.38
N LEU A 120 4.04 -6.45 -10.31
CA LEU A 120 5.45 -5.99 -10.26
C LEU A 120 6.41 -7.19 -10.23
N LEU A 121 6.11 -8.22 -9.46
CA LEU A 121 6.94 -9.41 -9.37
C LEU A 121 6.97 -10.19 -10.68
N ASP A 122 5.83 -10.36 -11.37
CA ASP A 122 5.80 -10.99 -12.70
C ASP A 122 6.72 -10.24 -13.65
N ARG A 123 6.60 -8.90 -13.69
CA ARG A 123 7.46 -8.09 -14.57
C ARG A 123 8.94 -8.20 -14.19
N LEU A 124 9.29 -8.30 -12.89
CA LEU A 124 10.66 -8.49 -12.44
C LEU A 124 11.21 -9.86 -12.85
N HIS A 125 10.40 -10.92 -12.84
CA HIS A 125 10.82 -12.25 -13.28
C HIS A 125 11.12 -12.32 -14.78
N ASP A 126 10.50 -11.45 -15.58
CA ASP A 126 10.76 -11.31 -17.02
C ASP A 126 12.00 -10.47 -17.33
N CYS A 127 12.64 -9.89 -16.31
CA CYS A 127 13.80 -9.01 -16.47
C CYS A 127 15.11 -9.70 -16.08
N ASP A 128 16.19 -9.30 -16.73
CA ASP A 128 17.54 -9.69 -16.31
C ASP A 128 18.03 -8.80 -15.16
N LEU A 129 17.41 -8.98 -13.99
CA LEU A 129 17.77 -8.29 -12.76
C LEU A 129 18.16 -9.33 -11.68
N GLY A 130 19.14 -8.98 -10.88
CA GLY A 130 19.52 -9.80 -9.74
C GLY A 130 18.43 -9.81 -8.68
N LEU A 131 17.79 -11.00 -8.44
CA LEU A 131 16.75 -11.17 -7.44
C LEU A 131 17.20 -12.16 -6.37
N LEU A 132 17.13 -11.77 -5.10
CA LEU A 132 17.42 -12.63 -3.95
C LEU A 132 16.18 -12.75 -3.07
N ALA A 133 15.45 -13.84 -3.27
CA ALA A 133 14.32 -14.22 -2.43
C ALA A 133 14.79 -14.86 -1.11
N SER A 134 13.96 -14.79 -0.07
CA SER A 134 14.23 -15.36 1.26
C SER A 134 15.59 -14.93 1.83
N ALA A 135 16.00 -13.71 1.50
CA ALA A 135 17.29 -13.10 1.82
C ALA A 135 17.16 -12.07 2.95
N ARG A 136 17.08 -12.55 4.19
CA ARG A 136 16.90 -11.68 5.35
C ARG A 136 18.20 -10.96 5.72
N LEU A 137 18.19 -9.63 5.72
CA LEU A 137 19.31 -8.81 6.18
C LEU A 137 19.48 -8.94 7.70
N GLU A 138 20.70 -9.25 8.14
CA GLU A 138 21.06 -9.41 9.54
C GLU A 138 22.02 -8.32 10.03
N GLN A 139 23.04 -8.00 9.24
CA GLN A 139 24.03 -6.99 9.58
C GLN A 139 24.32 -6.07 8.39
N MET A 140 24.71 -4.84 8.70
CA MET A 140 25.10 -3.84 7.71
C MET A 140 26.17 -2.92 8.29
N ARG A 141 27.25 -2.67 7.53
CA ARG A 141 28.32 -1.76 7.94
C ARG A 141 29.02 -1.13 6.74
N ARG A 142 29.62 0.01 6.94
CA ARG A 142 30.52 0.62 5.95
C ARG A 142 31.86 -0.15 5.86
N SER A 143 32.40 -0.25 4.67
CA SER A 143 33.69 -0.88 4.37
C SER A 143 34.35 -0.13 3.21
N GLY A 144 35.10 0.93 3.50
CA GLY A 144 35.55 1.89 2.52
C GLY A 144 34.36 2.66 1.93
N ASP A 145 34.32 2.80 0.61
CA ASP A 145 33.23 3.47 -0.11
C ASP A 145 31.96 2.62 -0.27
N ASP A 146 32.06 1.33 0.07
CA ASP A 146 30.94 0.39 -0.06
C ASP A 146 30.22 0.16 1.27
N TRP A 147 28.96 -0.27 1.18
CA TRP A 147 28.24 -0.97 2.22
C TRP A 147 28.47 -2.48 2.12
N LEU A 148 28.74 -3.14 3.22
CA LEU A 148 28.80 -4.58 3.36
C LEU A 148 27.56 -5.04 4.14
N LEU A 149 26.71 -5.84 3.50
CA LEU A 149 25.53 -6.47 4.06
C LEU A 149 25.84 -7.96 4.33
N THR A 150 25.43 -8.46 5.48
CA THR A 150 25.47 -9.90 5.81
C THR A 150 24.04 -10.37 5.96
N LEU A 151 23.69 -11.42 5.24
CA LEU A 151 22.39 -12.08 5.31
C LEU A 151 22.39 -13.14 6.41
N ALA A 152 21.20 -13.52 6.87
CA ALA A 152 21.02 -14.54 7.92
C ALA A 152 21.57 -15.92 7.56
N ASP A 153 21.71 -16.23 6.27
CA ASP A 153 22.31 -17.46 5.77
C ASP A 153 23.84 -17.37 5.56
N GLY A 154 24.45 -16.26 5.98
CA GLY A 154 25.90 -16.03 5.91
C GLY A 154 26.39 -15.45 4.58
N ARG A 155 25.55 -15.32 3.54
CA ARG A 155 25.95 -14.63 2.30
C ARG A 155 26.29 -13.17 2.57
N LYS A 156 27.26 -12.65 1.83
CA LYS A 156 27.70 -11.26 1.93
C LYS A 156 27.48 -10.55 0.62
N LEU A 157 26.93 -9.35 0.71
CA LEU A 157 26.64 -8.47 -0.43
C LEU A 157 27.38 -7.15 -0.23
N ARG A 158 27.85 -6.56 -1.34
CA ARG A 158 28.58 -5.30 -1.31
C ARG A 158 28.09 -4.36 -2.42
N ALA A 159 27.88 -3.09 -2.07
CA ALA A 159 27.54 -2.05 -3.03
C ALA A 159 27.90 -0.65 -2.53
N PRO A 160 28.23 0.29 -3.41
CA PRO A 160 28.42 1.71 -3.06
C PRO A 160 27.09 2.38 -2.65
N LEU A 161 25.95 1.92 -3.20
CA LEU A 161 24.61 2.43 -2.86
C LEU A 161 23.70 1.33 -2.36
N VAL A 162 23.09 1.57 -1.20
CA VAL A 162 21.98 0.76 -0.66
C VAL A 162 20.73 1.60 -0.62
N VAL A 163 19.64 1.07 -1.15
CA VAL A 163 18.31 1.68 -1.07
C VAL A 163 17.42 0.82 -0.17
N ALA A 164 16.98 1.38 0.93
CA ALA A 164 16.04 0.75 1.84
C ALA A 164 14.61 0.99 1.39
N ALA A 165 13.93 -0.08 0.99
CA ALA A 165 12.52 -0.15 0.63
C ALA A 165 11.79 -1.23 1.45
N ASP A 166 12.34 -1.58 2.63
CA ASP A 166 11.97 -2.70 3.49
C ASP A 166 10.83 -2.38 4.48
N GLY A 167 10.04 -1.36 4.14
CA GLY A 167 8.76 -1.07 4.77
C GLY A 167 8.84 -0.40 6.14
N ALA A 168 7.69 -0.27 6.78
CA ALA A 168 7.50 0.47 8.03
C ALA A 168 8.45 0.02 9.17
N ASN A 169 8.80 -1.25 9.22
CA ASN A 169 9.68 -1.84 10.23
C ASN A 169 11.12 -2.05 9.71
N SER A 170 11.59 -1.17 8.85
CA SER A 170 12.88 -1.24 8.15
C SER A 170 14.03 -1.74 9.02
N ALA A 171 14.64 -2.84 8.60
CA ALA A 171 15.85 -3.40 9.19
C ALA A 171 17.05 -2.50 8.88
N VAL A 172 17.12 -1.99 7.65
CA VAL A 172 18.19 -1.04 7.23
C VAL A 172 18.19 0.18 8.13
N ARG A 173 17.02 0.82 8.33
CA ARG A 173 16.90 1.99 9.21
C ARG A 173 17.39 1.69 10.63
N ARG A 174 17.03 0.54 11.19
CA ARG A 174 17.45 0.11 12.51
C ARG A 174 18.96 -0.16 12.59
N LEU A 175 19.51 -0.89 11.61
CA LEU A 175 20.93 -1.26 11.56
C LEU A 175 21.85 -0.05 11.34
N THR A 176 21.39 0.97 10.66
CA THR A 176 22.14 2.22 10.42
C THR A 176 21.94 3.25 11.52
N GLY A 177 21.12 2.95 12.53
CA GLY A 177 20.81 3.90 13.60
C GLY A 177 20.10 5.16 13.10
N THR A 178 19.42 5.12 11.94
CA THR A 178 18.74 6.29 11.37
C THR A 178 17.57 6.69 12.29
N PRO A 179 17.61 7.89 12.88
CA PRO A 179 16.59 8.30 13.84
C PRO A 179 15.25 8.59 13.15
N THR A 180 14.18 8.28 13.86
CA THR A 180 12.79 8.55 13.43
C THR A 180 12.13 9.61 14.30
N ARG A 181 11.13 10.26 13.75
CA ARG A 181 10.09 10.94 14.49
C ARG A 181 8.83 10.11 14.36
N GLU A 182 8.27 9.72 15.50
CA GLU A 182 7.09 8.88 15.58
C GLU A 182 6.06 9.51 16.48
N TRP A 183 4.79 9.36 16.14
CA TRP A 183 3.66 9.63 17.03
C TRP A 183 2.49 8.73 16.72
N ASP A 184 1.77 8.39 17.75
CA ASP A 184 0.58 7.59 17.69
C ASP A 184 -0.63 8.50 17.44
N TYR A 185 -1.50 8.14 16.52
CA TYR A 185 -2.76 8.87 16.32
C TYR A 185 -3.79 8.57 17.40
N LEU A 186 -3.52 7.58 18.27
CA LEU A 186 -4.46 7.05 19.26
C LEU A 186 -5.76 6.57 18.59
N HIS A 187 -5.64 6.05 17.37
CA HIS A 187 -6.71 5.47 16.59
C HIS A 187 -6.28 4.12 16.00
N ASN A 188 -7.29 3.27 15.80
CA ASN A 188 -7.17 2.04 15.03
C ASN A 188 -7.94 2.19 13.73
N ALA A 189 -7.49 1.52 12.67
CA ALA A 189 -8.26 1.34 11.45
C ALA A 189 -8.83 -0.07 11.39
N ILE A 190 -10.15 -0.19 11.29
CA ILE A 190 -10.83 -1.43 10.90
C ILE A 190 -10.91 -1.45 9.39
N VAL A 191 -10.39 -2.52 8.79
CA VAL A 191 -10.35 -2.70 7.34
C VAL A 191 -11.07 -3.99 6.99
N THR A 192 -11.96 -3.92 6.02
CA THR A 192 -12.71 -5.06 5.48
C THR A 192 -13.27 -4.71 4.10
N SER A 193 -13.82 -5.69 3.39
CA SER A 193 -14.63 -5.43 2.19
C SER A 193 -16.09 -5.73 2.51
N VAL A 194 -17.00 -4.93 1.97
CA VAL A 194 -18.44 -5.11 2.16
C VAL A 194 -19.18 -5.09 0.84
N ARG A 195 -20.34 -5.73 0.82
CA ARG A 195 -21.30 -5.65 -0.26
C ARG A 195 -22.48 -4.80 0.17
N SER A 196 -22.87 -3.83 -0.65
CA SER A 196 -24.02 -2.93 -0.42
C SER A 196 -25.17 -3.25 -1.35
N SER A 197 -26.38 -2.86 -0.96
CA SER A 197 -27.59 -3.07 -1.79
C SER A 197 -27.70 -2.11 -2.98
N GLN A 198 -26.89 -1.05 -2.98
CA GLN A 198 -26.80 -0.09 -4.09
C GLN A 198 -25.37 -0.02 -4.62
N PRO A 199 -25.16 0.22 -5.91
CA PRO A 199 -23.85 0.35 -6.51
C PRO A 199 -23.13 1.62 -5.97
N HIS A 200 -21.81 1.54 -5.85
CA HIS A 200 -20.97 2.65 -5.38
C HIS A 200 -20.83 3.81 -6.38
N GLN A 201 -21.35 3.68 -7.61
CA GLN A 201 -21.37 4.71 -8.66
C GLN A 201 -19.97 5.22 -9.01
N ARG A 202 -18.95 4.37 -8.95
CA ARG A 202 -17.52 4.75 -9.15
C ARG A 202 -17.09 5.94 -8.31
N THR A 203 -17.62 6.04 -7.09
CA THR A 203 -17.37 7.14 -6.15
C THR A 203 -16.61 6.62 -4.93
N ALA A 204 -15.51 7.29 -4.59
CA ALA A 204 -14.85 7.14 -3.31
C ALA A 204 -15.57 8.02 -2.28
N TRP A 205 -16.13 7.40 -1.25
CA TRP A 205 -16.90 8.08 -0.23
C TRP A 205 -16.14 8.18 1.06
N GLN A 206 -16.17 9.33 1.74
CA GLN A 206 -15.56 9.51 3.05
C GLN A 206 -16.43 10.38 3.95
N ARG A 207 -16.72 9.87 5.14
CA ARG A 207 -17.40 10.61 6.20
C ARG A 207 -16.43 10.83 7.36
N PHE A 208 -16.38 12.07 7.86
CA PHE A 208 -15.74 12.35 9.14
C PHE A 208 -16.76 12.17 10.26
N THR A 209 -16.62 11.11 11.05
CA THR A 209 -17.45 10.85 12.22
C THR A 209 -16.81 11.44 13.48
N ASP A 210 -17.55 11.49 14.59
CA ASP A 210 -17.03 12.03 15.87
C ASP A 210 -15.80 11.24 16.39
N THR A 211 -15.65 9.98 15.99
CA THR A 211 -14.55 9.12 16.43
C THR A 211 -13.45 8.94 15.39
N GLY A 212 -13.61 9.49 14.19
CA GLY A 212 -12.63 9.42 13.11
C GLY A 212 -13.25 9.21 11.72
N PRO A 213 -12.43 9.20 10.65
CA PRO A 213 -12.92 9.04 9.31
C PRO A 213 -13.34 7.61 8.98
N LEU A 214 -14.44 7.50 8.23
CA LEU A 214 -14.95 6.27 7.63
C LEU A 214 -14.94 6.44 6.11
N ALA A 215 -14.23 5.57 5.40
CA ALA A 215 -14.16 5.55 3.94
C ALA A 215 -14.80 4.28 3.36
N PHE A 216 -15.53 4.44 2.25
CA PHE A 216 -15.99 3.39 1.35
C PHE A 216 -15.31 3.59 0.00
N LEU A 217 -14.38 2.72 -0.33
CA LEU A 217 -13.59 2.78 -1.54
C LEU A 217 -14.15 1.79 -2.55
N PRO A 218 -14.52 2.20 -3.78
CA PRO A 218 -15.20 1.36 -4.75
C PRO A 218 -14.34 0.18 -5.19
N LEU A 219 -14.93 -1.01 -5.19
CA LEU A 219 -14.34 -2.24 -5.70
C LEU A 219 -15.24 -2.86 -6.75
N VAL A 220 -14.64 -3.44 -7.78
CA VAL A 220 -15.38 -4.14 -8.85
C VAL A 220 -14.99 -5.61 -8.85
N ARG A 221 -15.99 -6.50 -8.87
CA ARG A 221 -15.82 -7.95 -9.01
C ARG A 221 -16.81 -8.45 -10.07
N ASP A 222 -16.31 -9.11 -11.10
CA ASP A 222 -17.14 -9.67 -12.18
C ASP A 222 -18.12 -8.65 -12.79
N GLY A 223 -17.68 -7.39 -12.92
CA GLY A 223 -18.51 -6.29 -13.41
C GLY A 223 -19.55 -5.76 -12.42
N GLN A 224 -19.62 -6.30 -11.20
CA GLN A 224 -20.51 -5.82 -10.15
C GLN A 224 -19.87 -4.63 -9.42
N GLU A 225 -20.61 -3.55 -9.28
CA GLU A 225 -20.20 -2.29 -8.67
C GLU A 225 -20.84 -2.06 -7.27
N ASP A 226 -21.17 -3.15 -6.57
CA ASP A 226 -21.80 -3.13 -5.24
C ASP A 226 -20.85 -3.51 -4.09
N TRP A 227 -19.56 -3.63 -4.38
CA TRP A 227 -18.51 -3.89 -3.39
C TRP A 227 -17.73 -2.64 -3.01
N CYS A 228 -17.38 -2.51 -1.74
CA CYS A 228 -16.51 -1.44 -1.24
C CYS A 228 -15.46 -1.97 -0.27
N SER A 229 -14.24 -1.47 -0.37
CA SER A 229 -13.27 -1.60 0.72
C SER A 229 -13.55 -0.54 1.77
N ILE A 230 -13.64 -0.96 3.02
CA ILE A 230 -13.89 -0.11 4.18
C ILE A 230 -12.57 0.19 4.89
N VAL A 231 -12.37 1.47 5.18
CA VAL A 231 -11.34 1.92 6.12
C VAL A 231 -12.02 2.78 7.18
N TRP A 232 -12.24 2.22 8.35
CA TRP A 232 -12.90 2.90 9.45
C TRP A 232 -11.88 3.21 10.55
N SER A 233 -11.38 4.42 10.56
CA SER A 233 -10.49 4.90 11.61
C SER A 233 -11.32 5.37 12.80
N THR A 234 -11.02 4.84 13.98
CA THR A 234 -11.77 5.17 15.19
C THR A 234 -10.91 5.00 16.44
N THR A 235 -11.43 5.42 17.60
CA THR A 235 -10.73 5.25 18.89
C THR A 235 -10.50 3.77 19.23
N PRO A 236 -9.50 3.43 20.05
CA PRO A 236 -9.24 2.04 20.46
C PRO A 236 -10.47 1.37 21.08
N ALA A 237 -11.18 2.05 22.01
CA ALA A 237 -12.36 1.50 22.66
C ALA A 237 -13.50 1.20 21.66
N GLU A 238 -13.74 2.10 20.72
CA GLU A 238 -14.75 1.89 19.69
C GLU A 238 -14.36 0.79 18.71
N SER A 239 -13.08 0.71 18.34
CA SER A 239 -12.60 -0.38 17.48
C SER A 239 -12.75 -1.75 18.16
N GLU A 240 -12.47 -1.87 19.46
CA GLU A 240 -12.69 -3.10 20.22
C GLU A 240 -14.18 -3.47 20.24
N ARG A 241 -15.07 -2.51 20.49
CA ARG A 241 -16.52 -2.72 20.46
C ARG A 241 -16.97 -3.23 19.08
N LEU A 242 -16.55 -2.58 18.01
CA LEU A 242 -16.92 -2.94 16.64
C LEU A 242 -16.36 -4.31 16.22
N MET A 243 -15.14 -4.62 16.63
CA MET A 243 -14.50 -5.91 16.32
C MET A 243 -15.16 -7.08 17.09
N ALA A 244 -15.80 -6.83 18.25
CA ALA A 244 -16.49 -7.84 19.04
C ALA A 244 -17.89 -8.19 18.48
N LEU A 245 -18.46 -7.38 17.59
CA LEU A 245 -19.75 -7.65 16.97
C LEU A 245 -19.69 -8.87 16.04
N ASP A 246 -20.79 -9.58 15.88
CA ASP A 246 -20.98 -10.50 14.77
C ASP A 246 -21.06 -9.73 13.42
N GLU A 247 -21.14 -10.45 12.33
CA GLU A 247 -21.19 -9.83 10.99
C GLU A 247 -22.43 -8.93 10.84
N GLU A 248 -23.59 -9.42 11.24
CA GLU A 248 -24.86 -8.69 11.12
C GLU A 248 -24.86 -7.41 11.97
N GLY A 249 -24.36 -7.50 13.20
CA GLY A 249 -24.21 -6.35 14.10
C GLY A 249 -23.24 -5.31 13.52
N PHE A 250 -22.13 -5.75 12.96
CA PHE A 250 -21.17 -4.86 12.32
C PHE A 250 -21.76 -4.18 11.09
N CYS A 251 -22.45 -4.91 10.22
CA CYS A 251 -23.11 -4.35 9.04
C CYS A 251 -24.12 -3.26 9.42
N ARG A 252 -24.93 -3.48 10.47
CA ARG A 252 -25.90 -2.47 10.98
C ARG A 252 -25.19 -1.22 11.51
N GLU A 253 -24.08 -1.37 12.26
CA GLU A 253 -23.33 -0.23 12.76
C GLU A 253 -22.67 0.56 11.63
N LEU A 254 -22.12 -0.15 10.64
CA LEU A 254 -21.51 0.45 9.46
C LEU A 254 -22.53 1.22 8.62
N GLU A 255 -23.72 0.64 8.38
CA GLU A 255 -24.82 1.30 7.67
C GLU A 255 -25.24 2.59 8.37
N ARG A 256 -25.42 2.54 9.71
CA ARG A 256 -25.75 3.73 10.52
C ARG A 256 -24.64 4.78 10.44
N ALA A 257 -23.38 4.36 10.60
CA ALA A 257 -22.23 5.27 10.54
C ALA A 257 -22.05 5.91 9.16
N PHE A 258 -22.54 5.27 8.10
CA PHE A 258 -22.50 5.76 6.73
C PHE A 258 -23.81 6.43 6.26
N GLU A 259 -24.80 6.58 7.16
CA GLU A 259 -26.11 7.22 6.88
C GLU A 259 -26.92 6.52 5.77
N GLY A 260 -26.67 5.22 5.54
CA GLY A 260 -27.37 4.44 4.51
C GLY A 260 -27.16 4.92 3.08
N ARG A 261 -26.10 5.67 2.78
CA ARG A 261 -25.83 6.29 1.47
C ARG A 261 -25.77 5.29 0.30
N LEU A 262 -25.36 4.06 0.56
CA LEU A 262 -25.32 2.97 -0.40
C LEU A 262 -26.37 1.88 -0.09
N GLY A 263 -27.45 2.27 0.60
CA GLY A 263 -28.48 1.34 1.05
C GLY A 263 -28.00 0.46 2.19
N THR A 264 -28.52 -0.76 2.24
CA THR A 264 -28.19 -1.75 3.28
C THR A 264 -26.84 -2.40 3.02
N VAL A 265 -26.03 -2.59 4.07
CA VAL A 265 -24.81 -3.39 4.01
C VAL A 265 -25.19 -4.87 4.14
N LEU A 266 -25.05 -5.60 3.03
CA LEU A 266 -25.55 -6.98 2.88
C LEU A 266 -24.63 -8.04 3.52
N SER A 267 -23.32 -7.81 3.44
CA SER A 267 -22.29 -8.71 3.99
C SER A 267 -20.99 -7.97 4.25
N ALA A 268 -20.16 -8.51 5.11
CA ALA A 268 -18.79 -8.04 5.37
C ALA A 268 -17.82 -9.21 5.39
N ASP A 269 -16.68 -9.06 4.71
CA ASP A 269 -15.57 -10.00 4.80
C ASP A 269 -14.92 -9.95 6.22
N PRO A 270 -14.03 -10.89 6.57
CA PRO A 270 -13.31 -10.84 7.83
C PRO A 270 -12.61 -9.51 8.06
N ARG A 271 -12.83 -8.93 9.24
CA ARG A 271 -12.30 -7.62 9.64
C ARG A 271 -10.87 -7.73 10.15
N VAL A 272 -10.04 -6.78 9.79
CA VAL A 272 -8.69 -6.61 10.32
C VAL A 272 -8.60 -5.27 11.03
N CYS A 273 -8.03 -5.26 12.24
CA CYS A 273 -7.84 -4.03 13.01
C CYS A 273 -6.35 -3.74 13.18
N VAL A 274 -5.91 -2.54 12.80
CA VAL A 274 -4.51 -2.12 12.86
C VAL A 274 -4.35 -0.78 13.55
N PRO A 275 -3.37 -0.60 14.46
CA PRO A 275 -3.10 0.68 15.07
C PRO A 275 -2.53 1.67 14.06
N LEU A 276 -2.99 2.92 14.11
CA LEU A 276 -2.52 3.98 13.23
C LEU A 276 -1.37 4.74 13.88
N ARG A 277 -0.22 4.73 13.21
CA ARG A 277 0.98 5.44 13.63
C ARG A 277 1.58 6.18 12.48
N GLN A 278 2.10 7.36 12.76
CA GLN A 278 2.95 8.08 11.83
C GLN A 278 4.40 7.86 12.20
N ARG A 279 5.24 7.70 11.17
CA ARG A 279 6.68 7.57 11.32
C ARG A 279 7.38 8.27 10.16
N HIS A 280 8.37 9.11 10.49
CA HIS A 280 9.25 9.72 9.51
C HIS A 280 10.69 9.50 9.92
N ALA A 281 11.53 9.05 9.01
CA ALA A 281 12.97 9.10 9.18
C ALA A 281 13.42 10.57 9.18
N LYS A 282 14.28 10.96 10.12
CA LYS A 282 14.79 12.35 10.17
C LYS A 282 15.71 12.70 9.00
N ARG A 283 16.26 11.68 8.34
CA ARG A 283 17.08 11.81 7.13
C ARG A 283 16.73 10.67 6.21
N TYR A 284 16.43 10.98 4.96
CA TYR A 284 16.11 9.99 3.92
C TYR A 284 17.37 9.56 3.16
N VAL A 285 18.41 10.37 3.21
CA VAL A 285 19.66 10.13 2.48
C VAL A 285 20.85 10.29 3.44
N ALA A 286 21.82 9.41 3.27
CA ALA A 286 23.16 9.48 3.86
C ALA A 286 24.17 9.00 2.82
N GLU A 287 25.46 9.04 3.14
CA GLU A 287 26.49 8.59 2.22
C GLU A 287 26.27 7.11 1.81
N GLY A 288 26.04 6.87 0.53
CA GLY A 288 25.78 5.56 -0.04
C GLY A 288 24.47 4.90 0.46
N LEU A 289 23.53 5.64 1.04
CA LEU A 289 22.28 5.13 1.59
C LEU A 289 21.11 6.04 1.24
N ALA A 290 20.00 5.46 0.76
CA ALA A 290 18.72 6.12 0.61
C ALA A 290 17.60 5.29 1.26
N LEU A 291 16.60 5.95 1.85
CA LEU A 291 15.38 5.35 2.37
C LEU A 291 14.22 5.81 1.48
N ILE A 292 13.36 4.89 1.07
CA ILE A 292 12.19 5.16 0.21
C ILE A 292 10.94 4.45 0.73
N GLY A 293 9.77 4.91 0.28
CA GLY A 293 8.49 4.35 0.70
C GLY A 293 8.33 4.34 2.22
N ASP A 294 7.70 3.29 2.75
CA ASP A 294 7.43 3.18 4.20
C ASP A 294 8.71 3.05 5.06
N ALA A 295 9.87 2.72 4.47
CA ALA A 295 11.14 2.79 5.18
C ALA A 295 11.54 4.23 5.49
N ALA A 296 11.16 5.20 4.66
CA ALA A 296 11.36 6.62 4.87
C ALA A 296 10.23 7.27 5.67
N HIS A 297 8.97 6.97 5.32
CA HIS A 297 7.80 7.63 5.90
C HIS A 297 6.56 6.72 5.90
N VAL A 298 5.88 6.67 7.02
CA VAL A 298 4.54 6.10 7.18
C VAL A 298 3.60 7.24 7.52
N ILE A 299 2.56 7.42 6.73
CA ILE A 299 1.56 8.46 6.93
C ILE A 299 0.21 7.85 7.31
N HIS A 300 -0.73 8.70 7.74
CA HIS A 300 -2.10 8.27 7.98
C HIS A 300 -2.72 7.74 6.67
N PRO A 301 -3.39 6.57 6.68
CA PRO A 301 -3.94 5.95 5.47
C PRO A 301 -5.25 6.62 4.98
N LEU A 302 -5.34 7.95 5.03
CA LEU A 302 -6.50 8.68 4.51
C LEU A 302 -6.73 8.31 3.04
N ALA A 303 -7.91 7.74 2.77
CA ALA A 303 -8.34 7.32 1.44
C ALA A 303 -7.34 6.41 0.69
N GLY A 304 -6.50 5.63 1.40
CA GLY A 304 -5.61 4.63 0.79
C GLY A 304 -4.45 5.20 -0.06
N GLN A 305 -3.99 6.44 0.20
CA GLN A 305 -3.03 7.14 -0.67
C GLN A 305 -1.55 6.96 -0.29
N GLY A 306 -1.22 6.14 0.70
CA GLY A 306 0.16 6.01 1.20
C GLY A 306 1.20 5.63 0.15
N VAL A 307 0.88 4.72 -0.75
CA VAL A 307 1.80 4.22 -1.78
C VAL A 307 2.16 5.28 -2.83
N ASN A 308 1.27 6.24 -3.12
CA ASN A 308 1.51 7.29 -4.11
C ASN A 308 2.69 8.21 -3.78
N LEU A 309 3.05 8.30 -2.50
CA LEU A 309 4.24 9.05 -2.06
C LEU A 309 5.52 8.23 -2.18
N GLY A 310 5.40 6.92 -2.29
CA GLY A 310 6.54 6.02 -2.43
C GLY A 310 6.96 5.80 -3.87
N LEU A 311 5.99 5.84 -4.79
CA LEU A 311 6.18 5.74 -6.23
C LEU A 311 6.57 7.09 -6.83
#